data_714d9e8da97badfb0507dc3995a3a6f4
#
_entry.id   714d9e8da97badfb0507dc3995a3a6f4
#
_cell.length_a   1.000
_cell.length_b   1.000
_cell.length_c   1.000
_cell.angle_alpha   90.00
_cell.angle_beta   90.00
_cell.angle_gamma   90.00
#
_symmetry.space_group_name_H-M   'P 1'
#
loop_
_entity.id
_entity.type
_entity.pdbx_description
1 polymer ?
#
loop_
_entity_poly.entity_id
_entity_poly.type
_entity_poly.pdbx_seq_one_letter_code
_entity_poly.pdbx_strand_id
1 'polypeptide(L)'
;YWLRRILREKLGFSGVIFSDDLTMAAAAAAGDDGARAEAALEAGCDVILVCNNPEGAAATLEHLEAYENPTSQARIMRMHGRGATHSRAHLHEDLRWRDAVRIAAEHAETSLELNI
;
A
#
# COMPACT_ATOMS: atom_id res chain seq x y z
N TYR A 1 14.16 -7.17 9.43
CA TYR A 1 15.45 -6.91 8.76
C TYR A 1 15.26 -6.13 7.47
N TRP A 2 14.47 -6.65 6.49
CA TRP A 2 14.37 -6.09 5.13
C TRP A 2 13.83 -4.67 5.09
N LEU A 3 12.72 -4.39 5.78
CA LEU A 3 12.10 -3.06 5.77
C LEU A 3 12.96 -2.03 6.50
N ARG A 4 13.48 -2.36 7.67
CA ARG A 4 14.27 -1.41 8.48
C ARG A 4 15.69 -1.27 7.96
N ARG A 5 16.45 -2.37 7.87
CA ARG A 5 17.89 -2.32 7.54
C ARG A 5 18.16 -2.08 6.07
N ILE A 6 17.44 -2.76 5.19
CA ILE A 6 17.71 -2.63 3.76
C ILE A 6 16.94 -1.45 3.18
N LEU A 7 15.60 -1.44 3.28
CA LEU A 7 14.79 -0.43 2.61
C LEU A 7 14.98 0.96 3.24
N ARG A 8 14.87 1.08 4.57
CA ARG A 8 14.99 2.37 5.26
C ARG A 8 16.43 2.87 5.34
N GLU A 9 17.32 2.07 5.93
CA GLU A 9 18.68 2.53 6.25
C GLU A 9 19.60 2.49 5.02
N LYS A 10 19.70 1.35 4.33
CA LYS A 10 20.66 1.19 3.22
C LYS A 10 20.21 1.91 1.94
N LEU A 11 18.90 1.82 1.59
CA LEU A 11 18.36 2.44 0.39
C LEU A 11 17.78 3.84 0.64
N GLY A 12 17.67 4.29 1.88
CA GLY A 12 17.20 5.62 2.23
C GLY A 12 15.72 5.88 1.93
N PHE A 13 14.89 4.83 1.79
CA PHE A 13 13.48 5.00 1.48
C PHE A 13 12.73 5.67 2.63
N SER A 14 12.20 6.86 2.38
CA SER A 14 11.51 7.69 3.39
C SER A 14 9.99 7.76 3.22
N GLY A 15 9.43 7.08 2.22
CA GLY A 15 7.98 7.01 1.96
C GLY A 15 7.24 6.09 2.94
N VAL A 16 5.92 6.00 2.79
CA VAL A 16 5.06 5.09 3.56
C VAL A 16 5.25 3.65 3.07
N ILE A 17 5.34 2.71 3.99
CA ILE A 17 5.36 1.28 3.72
C ILE A 17 4.01 0.71 4.13
N PHE A 18 3.33 0.09 3.17
CA PHE A 18 2.09 -0.67 3.38
C PHE A 18 2.44 -2.14 3.55
N SER A 19 1.70 -2.85 4.41
CA SER A 19 1.72 -4.31 4.37
C SER A 19 1.00 -4.81 3.11
N ASP A 20 1.16 -6.08 2.79
CA ASP A 20 0.16 -6.80 2.00
C ASP A 20 -1.07 -7.10 2.86
N ASP A 21 -2.11 -7.72 2.30
CA ASP A 21 -3.32 -8.08 3.01
C ASP A 21 -3.02 -9.12 4.11
N LEU A 22 -3.26 -8.74 5.37
CA LEU A 22 -3.01 -9.60 6.52
C LEU A 22 -4.00 -10.77 6.65
N THR A 23 -5.07 -10.80 5.85
CA THR A 23 -5.99 -11.95 5.79
C THR A 23 -5.44 -13.11 4.97
N MET A 24 -4.37 -12.89 4.20
CA MET A 24 -3.74 -13.95 3.40
C MET A 24 -3.21 -15.10 4.26
N ALA A 25 -3.31 -16.31 3.72
CA ALA A 25 -2.86 -17.51 4.41
C ALA A 25 -1.39 -17.48 4.86
N ALA A 26 -0.53 -16.80 4.08
CA ALA A 26 0.88 -16.61 4.43
C ALA A 26 1.08 -15.81 5.74
N ALA A 27 0.16 -14.91 6.09
CA ALA A 27 0.21 -14.13 7.32
C ALA A 27 -0.27 -14.94 8.54
N ALA A 28 -0.97 -16.07 8.34
CA ALA A 28 -1.54 -16.89 9.41
C ALA A 28 -0.50 -17.46 10.40
N ALA A 29 0.75 -17.59 9.97
CA ALA A 29 1.85 -18.03 10.82
C ALA A 29 2.16 -17.05 11.97
N ALA A 30 1.77 -15.76 11.85
CA ALA A 30 1.99 -14.74 12.88
C ALA A 30 0.88 -14.73 13.97
N GLY A 31 -0.16 -15.56 13.85
CA GLY A 31 -1.23 -15.65 14.85
C GLY A 31 -2.57 -15.09 14.38
N ASP A 32 -3.35 -14.51 15.30
CA ASP A 32 -4.60 -13.84 15.01
C ASP A 32 -4.42 -12.48 14.31
N ASP A 33 -5.52 -11.81 13.97
CA ASP A 33 -5.50 -10.56 13.21
C ASP A 33 -4.73 -9.44 13.94
N GLY A 34 -4.86 -9.35 15.26
CA GLY A 34 -4.13 -8.39 16.08
C GLY A 34 -2.62 -8.66 16.10
N ALA A 35 -2.23 -9.92 16.32
CA ALA A 35 -0.82 -10.32 16.35
C ALA A 35 -0.14 -10.13 14.98
N ARG A 36 -0.85 -10.39 13.88
CA ARG A 36 -0.36 -10.14 12.52
C ARG A 36 -0.10 -8.64 12.27
N ALA A 37 -1.02 -7.79 12.73
CA ALA A 37 -0.90 -6.36 12.61
C ALA A 37 0.29 -5.82 13.41
N GLU A 38 0.44 -6.25 14.66
CA GLU A 38 1.57 -5.90 15.51
C GLU A 38 2.90 -6.33 14.86
N ALA A 39 2.99 -7.57 14.40
CA ALA A 39 4.20 -8.08 13.72
C ALA A 39 4.55 -7.27 12.45
N ALA A 40 3.55 -6.84 11.65
CA ALA A 40 3.77 -6.02 10.47
C ALA A 40 4.29 -4.61 10.84
N LEU A 41 3.73 -3.98 11.88
CA LEU A 41 4.18 -2.70 12.39
C LEU A 41 5.59 -2.79 12.99
N GLU A 42 5.87 -3.84 13.76
CA GLU A 42 7.21 -4.11 14.29
C GLU A 42 8.22 -4.38 13.18
N ALA A 43 7.84 -5.05 12.09
CA ALA A 43 8.69 -5.25 10.93
C ALA A 43 9.07 -3.92 10.24
N GLY A 44 8.26 -2.87 10.39
CA GLY A 44 8.53 -1.54 9.86
C GLY A 44 7.51 -1.01 8.87
N CYS A 45 6.33 -1.63 8.74
CA CYS A 45 5.19 -1.07 8.02
C CYS A 45 4.66 0.18 8.75
N ASP A 46 4.18 1.15 7.99
CA ASP A 46 3.51 2.35 8.52
C ASP A 46 1.98 2.20 8.46
N VAL A 47 1.49 1.40 7.52
CA VAL A 47 0.07 1.12 7.29
C VAL A 47 -0.10 -0.38 7.07
N ILE A 48 -1.13 -0.94 7.68
CA ILE A 48 -1.52 -2.34 7.52
C ILE A 48 -2.83 -2.46 6.75
N LEU A 49 -2.98 -3.53 5.98
CA LEU A 49 -4.16 -3.80 5.19
C LEU A 49 -4.87 -5.06 5.72
N VAL A 50 -6.16 -4.92 5.99
CA VAL A 50 -7.07 -6.03 6.34
C VAL A 50 -8.22 -5.98 5.35
N CYS A 51 -8.21 -6.86 4.34
CA CYS A 51 -9.15 -6.82 3.23
C CYS A 51 -10.27 -7.85 3.42
N ASN A 52 -11.49 -7.47 3.03
CA ASN A 52 -12.67 -8.36 3.01
C ASN A 52 -12.99 -9.06 4.34
N ASN A 53 -12.51 -8.53 5.47
CA ASN A 53 -12.72 -9.07 6.82
C ASN A 53 -13.04 -7.93 7.81
N PRO A 54 -14.29 -7.41 7.84
CA PRO A 54 -14.66 -6.31 8.74
C PRO A 54 -14.47 -6.65 10.22
N GLU A 55 -14.72 -7.91 10.61
CA GLU A 55 -14.57 -8.38 12.00
C GLU A 55 -13.09 -8.40 12.40
N GLY A 56 -12.22 -8.91 11.53
CA GLY A 56 -10.78 -8.89 11.75
C GLY A 56 -10.21 -7.45 11.77
N ALA A 57 -10.76 -6.56 10.95
CA ALA A 57 -10.37 -5.15 11.00
C ALA A 57 -10.75 -4.50 12.34
N ALA A 58 -11.95 -4.79 12.87
CA ALA A 58 -12.39 -4.30 14.17
C ALA A 58 -11.51 -4.86 15.31
N ALA A 59 -11.23 -6.17 15.30
CA ALA A 59 -10.34 -6.81 16.28
C ALA A 59 -8.92 -6.23 16.23
N THR A 60 -8.41 -5.95 15.03
CA THR A 60 -7.10 -5.30 14.83
C THR A 60 -7.08 -3.89 15.44
N LEU A 61 -8.13 -3.09 15.20
CA LEU A 61 -8.23 -1.74 15.78
C LEU A 61 -8.29 -1.77 17.30
N GLU A 62 -9.05 -2.70 17.89
CA GLU A 62 -9.11 -2.88 19.33
C GLU A 62 -7.74 -3.29 19.91
N HIS A 63 -7.06 -4.24 19.25
CA HIS A 63 -5.73 -4.69 19.67
C HIS A 63 -4.68 -3.56 19.65
N LEU A 64 -4.79 -2.64 18.67
CA LEU A 64 -3.86 -1.54 18.46
C LEU A 64 -4.30 -0.22 19.09
N GLU A 65 -5.32 -0.20 19.97
CA GLU A 65 -5.88 1.05 20.54
C GLU A 65 -4.82 1.95 21.19
N ALA A 66 -3.82 1.36 21.82
CA ALA A 66 -2.72 2.10 22.49
C ALA A 66 -1.49 2.29 21.58
N TYR A 67 -1.54 1.85 20.31
CA TYR A 67 -0.39 1.96 19.42
C TYR A 67 -0.20 3.38 18.90
N GLU A 68 0.97 3.92 19.13
CA GLU A 68 1.35 5.25 18.63
C GLU A 68 2.70 5.18 17.89
N ASN A 69 2.77 5.78 16.70
CA ASN A 69 4.01 5.95 15.96
C ASN A 69 4.06 7.30 15.23
N PRO A 70 4.61 8.34 15.88
CA PRO A 70 4.69 9.68 15.28
C PRO A 70 5.45 9.72 13.96
N THR A 71 6.43 8.84 13.79
CA THR A 71 7.21 8.77 12.53
C THR A 71 6.35 8.27 11.37
N SER A 72 5.55 7.23 11.60
CA SER A 72 4.60 6.73 10.59
C SER A 72 3.53 7.79 10.28
N GLN A 73 2.99 8.46 11.28
CA GLN A 73 2.04 9.55 11.10
C GLN A 73 2.62 10.67 10.23
N ALA A 74 3.86 11.10 10.50
CA ALA A 74 4.53 12.11 9.69
C ALA A 74 4.77 11.66 8.23
N ARG A 75 4.98 10.37 7.98
CA ARG A 75 5.07 9.83 6.61
C ARG A 75 3.72 9.83 5.91
N ILE A 76 2.67 9.40 6.59
CA ILE A 76 1.30 9.36 6.07
C ILE A 76 0.83 10.79 5.72
N MET A 77 1.09 11.77 6.56
CA MET A 77 0.79 13.18 6.30
C MET A 77 1.41 13.68 4.98
N ARG A 78 2.57 13.19 4.58
CA ARG A 78 3.21 13.56 3.31
C ARG A 78 2.56 12.92 2.09
N MET A 79 1.69 11.94 2.25
CA MET A 79 0.94 11.33 1.14
C MET A 79 -0.25 12.16 0.68
N HIS A 80 -0.64 13.20 1.43
CA HIS A 80 -1.72 14.06 0.98
C HIS A 80 -1.42 14.65 -0.41
N GLY A 81 -2.39 14.53 -1.31
CA GLY A 81 -2.29 15.05 -2.66
C GLY A 81 -2.02 16.56 -2.67
N ARG A 82 -1.08 16.99 -3.46
CA ARG A 82 -0.73 18.40 -3.64
C ARG A 82 -1.34 18.89 -4.95
N GLY A 83 -2.51 19.49 -4.85
CA GLY A 83 -3.17 20.17 -5.95
C GLY A 83 -3.70 19.25 -7.05
N ALA A 84 -4.94 19.41 -7.42
CA ALA A 84 -5.46 18.84 -8.66
C ALA A 84 -4.93 19.69 -9.82
N THR A 85 -3.91 19.23 -10.47
CA THR A 85 -3.28 19.97 -11.57
C THR A 85 -4.09 19.91 -12.86
N HIS A 86 -4.98 18.94 -13.01
CA HIS A 86 -5.79 18.78 -14.21
C HIS A 86 -7.19 18.28 -13.88
N SER A 87 -8.21 18.95 -14.42
CA SER A 87 -9.55 18.40 -14.44
C SER A 87 -9.60 17.23 -15.42
N ARG A 88 -10.57 16.32 -15.25
CA ARG A 88 -10.77 15.19 -16.17
C ARG A 88 -10.97 15.67 -17.63
N ALA A 89 -11.57 16.83 -17.83
CA ALA A 89 -11.76 17.41 -19.16
C ALA A 89 -10.41 17.79 -19.80
N HIS A 90 -9.51 18.42 -19.06
CA HIS A 90 -8.18 18.79 -19.58
C HIS A 90 -7.25 17.58 -19.78
N LEU A 91 -7.50 16.47 -19.08
CA LEU A 91 -6.69 15.26 -19.23
C LEU A 91 -6.72 14.74 -20.68
N HIS A 92 -7.88 14.75 -21.32
CA HIS A 92 -8.04 14.30 -22.71
C HIS A 92 -7.36 15.22 -23.74
N GLU A 93 -7.02 16.45 -23.35
CA GLU A 93 -6.29 17.41 -24.19
C GLU A 93 -4.77 17.30 -23.98
N ASP A 94 -4.31 16.70 -22.88
CA ASP A 94 -2.88 16.52 -22.59
C ASP A 94 -2.25 15.52 -23.58
N LEU A 95 -1.22 15.95 -24.30
CA LEU A 95 -0.50 15.13 -25.29
C LEU A 95 0.10 13.88 -24.65
N ARG A 96 0.57 13.97 -23.41
CA ARG A 96 1.15 12.84 -22.66
C ARG A 96 0.09 11.78 -22.36
N TRP A 97 -1.15 12.21 -22.06
CA TRP A 97 -2.28 11.32 -21.89
C TRP A 97 -2.62 10.57 -23.18
N ARG A 98 -2.71 11.28 -24.29
CA ARG A 98 -2.99 10.70 -25.62
C ARG A 98 -1.91 9.70 -26.03
N ASP A 99 -0.65 10.01 -25.80
CA ASP A 99 0.46 9.09 -26.06
C ASP A 99 0.40 7.85 -25.16
N ALA A 100 0.12 8.02 -23.87
CA ALA A 100 -0.04 6.90 -22.95
C ALA A 100 -1.20 5.97 -23.34
N VAL A 101 -2.35 6.55 -23.74
CA VAL A 101 -3.51 5.77 -24.23
C VAL A 101 -3.15 5.01 -25.52
N ARG A 102 -2.44 5.64 -26.44
CA ARG A 102 -1.99 4.97 -27.69
C ARG A 102 -1.06 3.79 -27.36
N ILE A 103 -0.05 4.00 -26.53
CA ILE A 103 0.89 2.95 -26.11
C ILE A 103 0.14 1.82 -25.41
N ALA A 104 -0.78 2.13 -24.50
CA ALA A 104 -1.57 1.12 -23.81
C ALA A 104 -2.44 0.32 -24.80
N ALA A 105 -3.07 0.97 -25.77
CA ALA A 105 -3.87 0.31 -26.80
C ALA A 105 -3.03 -0.60 -27.70
N GLU A 106 -1.85 -0.16 -28.13
CA GLU A 106 -0.93 -0.97 -28.95
C GLU A 106 -0.46 -2.25 -28.23
N HIS A 107 -0.44 -2.26 -26.89
CA HIS A 107 0.01 -3.41 -26.09
C HIS A 107 -1.14 -4.22 -25.49
N ALA A 108 -2.36 -3.69 -25.48
CA ALA A 108 -3.54 -4.39 -24.98
C ALA A 108 -4.01 -5.56 -25.89
N GLU A 109 -3.62 -5.55 -27.15
CA GLU A 109 -3.95 -6.62 -28.10
C GLU A 109 -3.06 -7.88 -27.95
N THR A 110 -2.02 -7.80 -27.12
CA THR A 110 -1.27 -9.00 -26.75
C THR A 110 -2.12 -9.77 -25.74
N SER A 111 -2.98 -10.66 -26.23
CA SER A 111 -3.80 -11.50 -25.37
C SER A 111 -2.88 -12.32 -24.47
N LEU A 112 -2.89 -11.99 -23.19
CA LEU A 112 -2.45 -12.89 -22.15
C LEU A 112 -3.46 -14.04 -22.10
N GLU A 113 -3.29 -15.05 -22.94
CA GLU A 113 -3.92 -16.34 -22.72
C GLU A 113 -3.28 -16.95 -21.48
N LEU A 114 -3.82 -16.57 -20.32
CA LEU A 114 -3.61 -17.30 -19.08
C LEU A 114 -4.38 -18.61 -19.21
N ASN A 115 -3.72 -19.65 -19.73
CA ASN A 115 -4.18 -21.01 -19.57
C ASN A 115 -4.08 -21.36 -18.08
N ILE A 116 -5.25 -21.29 -17.40
CA ILE A 116 -5.45 -21.82 -16.04
C ILE A 116 -5.87 -23.27 -16.17
#